data_7904aa3c1ecb072e7b4fc2ff774176f3
#
_entry.id   7904aa3c1ecb072e7b4fc2ff774176f3
#
_cell.length_a   1.000
_cell.length_b   1.000
_cell.length_c   1.000
_cell.angle_alpha   90.00
_cell.angle_beta   90.00
_cell.angle_gamma   90.00
#
_symmetry.space_group_name_H-M   'P 1'
#
loop_
_entity.id
_entity.type
_entity.pdbx_description
1 polymer ?
#
loop_
_entity_poly.entity_id
_entity_poly.type
_entity_poly.pdbx_seq_one_letter_code
_entity_poly.pdbx_strand_id
1 'polypeptide(L)'
;PEKVVWITGEEDQLEELRKEACEKGEIIKLNQEKHPGCYLRRTAHNDVARAEDRTFICTKLKEDAGPTNNWLKPEVAYKRLYKIAKNSYKGKTMYIIPYAMGILDSEFCKIGIELTDSIYTVLNMAIMTRVGKEVLKKLGEGDNWVRGLHASCELDEKKRYVCHFPEDKTIISVNSGYGGNVLLGKKCFALRIASYMARKEMWLAEHMLILGIEKPNGETKYICAAFPSACGKTNLAMLIPPDIYRRAGYK
;
A
#
# COMPACT_ATOMS: atom_id res chain seq x y z
N PRO A 1 1.03 5.80 -21.69
CA PRO A 1 2.15 4.87 -21.52
C PRO A 1 2.58 4.31 -22.88
N GLU A 2 3.85 3.87 -22.95
CA GLU A 2 4.37 3.15 -24.12
C GLU A 2 3.97 1.66 -24.05
N LYS A 3 3.95 1.09 -22.84
CA LYS A 3 3.59 -0.28 -22.58
C LYS A 3 2.63 -0.36 -21.39
N VAL A 4 1.70 -1.31 -21.45
CA VAL A 4 0.80 -1.64 -20.32
C VAL A 4 1.04 -3.08 -19.91
N VAL A 5 1.26 -3.30 -18.62
CA VAL A 5 1.55 -4.62 -18.04
C VAL A 5 0.56 -4.90 -16.90
N TRP A 6 -0.22 -5.96 -17.06
CA TRP A 6 -1.06 -6.48 -15.99
C TRP A 6 -0.24 -7.38 -15.07
N ILE A 7 -0.34 -7.14 -13.78
CA ILE A 7 0.32 -7.97 -12.77
C ILE A 7 -0.55 -9.18 -12.50
N THR A 8 0.02 -10.36 -12.79
CA THR A 8 -0.68 -11.64 -12.68
C THR A 8 -0.55 -12.27 -11.29
N GLY A 9 0.47 -11.84 -10.53
CA GLY A 9 0.82 -12.43 -9.24
C GLY A 9 1.66 -13.72 -9.34
N GLU A 10 2.03 -14.14 -10.56
CA GLU A 10 2.88 -15.30 -10.79
C GLU A 10 4.34 -14.98 -10.46
N GLU A 11 5.04 -15.92 -9.80
CA GLU A 11 6.41 -15.67 -9.31
C GLU A 11 7.39 -15.41 -10.45
N ASP A 12 7.23 -16.08 -11.59
CA ASP A 12 8.08 -15.87 -12.76
C ASP A 12 8.03 -14.42 -13.25
N GLN A 13 6.81 -13.83 -13.32
CA GLN A 13 6.65 -12.43 -13.68
C GLN A 13 7.31 -11.50 -12.63
N LEU A 14 7.14 -11.80 -11.36
CA LEU A 14 7.73 -11.00 -10.28
C LEU A 14 9.25 -11.08 -10.27
N GLU A 15 9.83 -12.24 -10.59
CA GLU A 15 11.29 -12.42 -10.69
C GLU A 15 11.87 -11.67 -11.90
N GLU A 16 11.20 -11.68 -13.04
CA GLU A 16 11.57 -10.85 -14.19
C GLU A 16 11.57 -9.36 -13.82
N LEU A 17 10.52 -8.91 -13.13
CA LEU A 17 10.43 -7.53 -12.66
C LEU A 17 11.52 -7.18 -11.63
N ARG A 18 11.93 -8.10 -10.74
CA ARG A 18 13.08 -7.88 -9.82
C ARG A 18 14.37 -7.66 -10.59
N LYS A 19 14.62 -8.46 -11.63
CA LYS A 19 15.80 -8.31 -12.49
C LYS A 19 15.79 -6.96 -13.21
N GLU A 20 14.66 -6.63 -13.85
CA GLU A 20 14.47 -5.36 -14.54
C GLU A 20 14.65 -4.15 -13.58
N ALA A 21 14.12 -4.23 -12.36
CA ALA A 21 14.27 -3.18 -11.35
C ALA A 21 15.72 -3.01 -10.88
N CYS A 22 16.48 -4.10 -10.79
CA CYS A 22 17.93 -4.04 -10.49
C CYS A 22 18.71 -3.42 -11.65
N GLU A 23 18.43 -3.82 -12.88
CA GLU A 23 19.09 -3.29 -14.09
C GLU A 23 18.84 -1.79 -14.26
N LYS A 24 17.63 -1.33 -13.97
CA LYS A 24 17.24 0.09 -13.97
C LYS A 24 17.74 0.87 -12.75
N GLY A 25 18.35 0.22 -11.77
CA GLY A 25 18.77 0.83 -10.52
C GLY A 25 17.61 1.28 -9.61
N GLU A 26 16.41 0.80 -9.85
CA GLU A 26 15.26 1.10 -9.01
C GLU A 26 15.33 0.44 -7.65
N ILE A 27 15.93 -0.77 -7.59
CA ILE A 27 16.30 -1.48 -6.38
C ILE A 27 17.74 -2.00 -6.48
N ILE A 28 18.38 -2.23 -5.34
CA ILE A 28 19.75 -2.73 -5.23
C ILE A 28 19.70 -4.10 -4.54
N LYS A 29 20.21 -5.12 -5.18
CA LYS A 29 20.31 -6.45 -4.59
C LYS A 29 21.35 -6.44 -3.47
N LEU A 30 20.97 -6.85 -2.27
CA LEU A 30 21.89 -6.97 -1.14
C LEU A 30 22.74 -8.24 -1.22
N ASN A 31 23.71 -8.37 -0.32
CA ASN A 31 24.48 -9.59 -0.19
C ASN A 31 23.56 -10.77 0.13
N GLN A 32 23.41 -11.69 -0.81
CA GLN A 32 22.44 -12.78 -0.72
C GLN A 32 22.87 -13.92 0.21
N GLU A 33 24.14 -14.01 0.59
CA GLU A 33 24.59 -14.96 1.60
C GLU A 33 24.15 -14.51 3.00
N LYS A 34 24.20 -13.19 3.26
CA LYS A 34 23.82 -12.60 4.55
C LYS A 34 22.35 -12.24 4.62
N HIS A 35 21.77 -11.85 3.50
CA HIS A 35 20.40 -11.35 3.39
C HIS A 35 19.70 -11.95 2.17
N PRO A 36 19.39 -13.26 2.19
CA PRO A 36 18.78 -13.94 1.06
C PRO A 36 17.41 -13.31 0.74
N GLY A 37 17.16 -13.06 -0.55
CA GLY A 37 15.93 -12.46 -1.05
C GLY A 37 15.75 -10.97 -0.72
N CYS A 38 16.74 -10.30 -0.13
CA CYS A 38 16.63 -8.91 0.28
C CYS A 38 17.17 -7.93 -0.77
N TYR A 39 16.43 -6.84 -0.94
CA TYR A 39 16.77 -5.72 -1.82
C TYR A 39 16.65 -4.40 -1.06
N LEU A 40 17.42 -3.40 -1.48
CA LEU A 40 17.40 -2.06 -0.92
C LEU A 40 16.78 -1.08 -1.93
N ARG A 41 15.81 -0.30 -1.49
CA ARG A 41 15.32 0.89 -2.20
C ARG A 41 15.70 2.15 -1.42
N ARG A 42 16.21 3.14 -2.12
CA ARG A 42 16.46 4.48 -1.57
C ARG A 42 15.66 5.51 -2.33
N THR A 43 15.10 6.47 -1.61
CA THR A 43 14.45 7.66 -2.16
C THR A 43 15.29 8.90 -1.83
N ALA A 44 14.97 10.02 -2.45
CA ALA A 44 15.60 11.30 -2.11
C ALA A 44 15.34 11.64 -0.63
N HIS A 45 16.27 12.39 -0.01
CA HIS A 45 16.20 12.74 1.42
C HIS A 45 14.90 13.44 1.82
N ASN A 46 14.31 14.20 0.90
CA ASN A 46 13.05 14.91 1.07
C ASN A 46 11.79 14.09 0.71
N ASP A 47 11.95 12.86 0.23
CA ASP A 47 10.84 11.94 -0.05
C ASP A 47 10.70 10.94 1.11
N VAL A 48 9.95 11.32 2.10
CA VAL A 48 9.88 10.66 3.40
C VAL A 48 8.52 10.01 3.65
N ALA A 49 8.46 9.18 4.68
CA ALA A 49 7.31 8.37 5.07
C ALA A 49 6.04 9.18 5.36
N ARG A 50 6.18 10.43 5.75
CA ARG A 50 5.09 11.30 6.18
C ARG A 50 5.21 12.64 5.47
N ALA A 51 4.56 12.77 4.34
CA ALA A 51 4.33 14.05 3.68
C ALA A 51 3.00 14.63 4.18
N GLU A 52 2.92 14.95 5.49
CA GLU A 52 1.67 15.35 6.14
C GLU A 52 1.09 16.61 5.51
N ASP A 53 1.91 17.62 5.26
CA ASP A 53 1.56 18.87 4.59
C ASP A 53 1.13 18.72 3.13
N ARG A 54 1.37 17.54 2.53
CA ARG A 54 1.06 17.19 1.14
C ARG A 54 0.03 16.07 1.03
N THR A 55 -0.52 15.61 2.16
CA THR A 55 -1.54 14.57 2.22
C THR A 55 -2.90 15.19 2.53
N PHE A 56 -3.88 14.94 1.68
CA PHE A 56 -5.21 15.53 1.76
C PHE A 56 -6.32 14.48 1.73
N ILE A 57 -7.36 14.74 2.49
CA ILE A 57 -8.65 14.07 2.36
C ILE A 57 -9.59 15.03 1.60
N CYS A 58 -10.07 14.57 0.46
CA CYS A 58 -10.83 15.38 -0.48
C CYS A 58 -12.30 14.93 -0.46
N THR A 59 -13.08 15.54 0.41
CA THR A 59 -14.51 15.28 0.61
C THR A 59 -15.33 16.52 0.25
N LYS A 60 -16.61 16.33 -0.10
CA LYS A 60 -17.53 17.43 -0.39
C LYS A 60 -17.69 18.34 0.82
N LEU A 61 -17.87 17.75 2.01
CA LEU A 61 -17.97 18.45 3.28
C LEU A 61 -16.62 18.34 4.02
N LYS A 62 -16.14 19.46 4.55
CA LYS A 62 -14.85 19.52 5.26
C LYS A 62 -14.85 18.66 6.52
N GLU A 63 -15.95 18.58 7.23
CA GLU A 63 -16.14 17.77 8.44
C GLU A 63 -15.95 16.28 8.18
N ASP A 64 -16.20 15.80 6.98
CA ASP A 64 -15.99 14.41 6.58
C ASP A 64 -14.51 14.05 6.39
N ALA A 65 -13.63 15.04 6.31
CA ALA A 65 -12.18 14.81 6.30
C ALA A 65 -11.63 14.44 7.69
N GLY A 66 -12.39 14.70 8.74
CA GLY A 66 -11.96 14.54 10.13
C GLY A 66 -11.12 15.71 10.65
N PRO A 67 -10.96 15.79 11.98
CA PRO A 67 -10.41 16.99 12.64
C PRO A 67 -8.91 17.18 12.45
N THR A 68 -8.15 16.12 12.15
CA THR A 68 -6.67 16.13 12.13
C THR A 68 -6.08 16.05 10.71
N ASN A 69 -6.92 15.93 9.69
CA ASN A 69 -6.45 15.79 8.31
C ASN A 69 -6.50 17.14 7.56
N ASN A 70 -5.56 17.32 6.63
CA ASN A 70 -5.69 18.42 5.68
C ASN A 70 -6.85 18.12 4.73
N TRP A 71 -7.68 19.12 4.51
CA TRP A 71 -8.79 19.04 3.58
C TRP A 71 -8.54 19.84 2.31
N LEU A 72 -8.99 19.31 1.19
CA LEU A 72 -8.99 20.03 -0.09
C LEU A 72 -10.28 19.66 -0.84
N LYS A 73 -10.96 20.65 -1.39
CA LYS A 73 -12.17 20.43 -2.16
C LYS A 73 -11.89 19.51 -3.36
N PRO A 74 -12.72 18.47 -3.62
CA PRO A 74 -12.44 17.45 -4.66
C PRO A 74 -12.13 18.04 -6.04
N GLU A 75 -12.93 19.00 -6.50
CA GLU A 75 -12.76 19.58 -7.84
C GLU A 75 -11.44 20.33 -7.97
N VAL A 76 -10.99 21.00 -6.89
CA VAL A 76 -9.70 21.71 -6.84
C VAL A 76 -8.55 20.70 -6.85
N ALA A 77 -8.69 19.62 -6.09
CA ALA A 77 -7.71 18.54 -6.02
C ALA A 77 -7.56 17.86 -7.39
N TYR A 78 -8.64 17.41 -8.01
CA TYR A 78 -8.61 16.78 -9.33
C TYR A 78 -7.98 17.69 -10.39
N LYS A 79 -8.42 18.95 -10.47
CA LYS A 79 -7.84 19.91 -11.43
C LYS A 79 -6.33 20.05 -11.28
N ARG A 80 -5.84 20.13 -10.03
CA ARG A 80 -4.41 20.21 -9.70
C ARG A 80 -3.67 18.95 -10.09
N LEU A 81 -4.19 17.80 -9.68
CA LEU A 81 -3.57 16.49 -9.93
C LEU A 81 -3.52 16.15 -11.43
N TYR A 82 -4.57 16.41 -12.19
CA TYR A 82 -4.58 16.21 -13.62
C TYR A 82 -3.52 17.09 -14.33
N LYS A 83 -3.35 18.34 -13.87
CA LYS A 83 -2.30 19.20 -14.42
C LYS A 83 -0.90 18.63 -14.17
N ILE A 84 -0.66 18.07 -12.97
CA ILE A 84 0.64 17.48 -12.58
C ILE A 84 0.86 16.15 -13.31
N ALA A 85 -0.13 15.27 -13.32
CA ALA A 85 -0.02 13.93 -13.89
C ALA A 85 -0.11 13.90 -15.43
N LYS A 86 -0.43 15.03 -16.08
CA LYS A 86 -0.53 15.10 -17.53
C LYS A 86 0.78 14.65 -18.19
N ASN A 87 0.68 13.63 -19.06
CA ASN A 87 1.81 13.03 -19.78
C ASN A 87 2.87 12.33 -18.88
N SER A 88 2.60 12.12 -17.58
CA SER A 88 3.57 11.51 -16.65
C SER A 88 3.98 10.08 -17.02
N TYR A 89 3.15 9.38 -17.77
CA TYR A 89 3.41 8.02 -18.29
C TYR A 89 3.96 7.98 -19.71
N LYS A 90 4.20 9.13 -20.35
CA LYS A 90 4.76 9.15 -21.71
C LYS A 90 6.16 8.51 -21.72
N GLY A 91 6.38 7.54 -22.62
CA GLY A 91 7.65 6.78 -22.71
C GLY A 91 7.91 5.81 -21.56
N LYS A 92 6.90 5.53 -20.72
CA LYS A 92 7.03 4.63 -19.58
C LYS A 92 6.09 3.44 -19.68
N THR A 93 6.42 2.38 -18.96
CA THR A 93 5.51 1.26 -18.69
C THR A 93 4.52 1.65 -17.60
N MET A 94 3.25 1.36 -17.84
CA MET A 94 2.20 1.41 -16.83
C MET A 94 1.90 0.00 -16.33
N TYR A 95 2.12 -0.24 -15.05
CA TYR A 95 1.75 -1.48 -14.39
C TYR A 95 0.36 -1.35 -13.79
N ILE A 96 -0.48 -2.36 -14.00
CA ILE A 96 -1.83 -2.47 -13.43
C ILE A 96 -1.79 -3.57 -12.38
N ILE A 97 -2.02 -3.20 -11.12
CA ILE A 97 -1.92 -4.09 -9.97
C ILE A 97 -3.32 -4.31 -9.37
N PRO A 98 -4.04 -5.38 -9.75
CA PRO A 98 -5.19 -5.80 -8.98
C PRO A 98 -4.72 -6.36 -7.65
N TYR A 99 -5.27 -5.87 -6.52
CA TYR A 99 -4.87 -6.33 -5.20
C TYR A 99 -6.05 -6.46 -4.24
N ALA A 100 -5.93 -7.36 -3.28
CA ALA A 100 -6.92 -7.59 -2.24
C ALA A 100 -6.36 -7.26 -0.86
N MET A 101 -7.11 -6.47 -0.11
CA MET A 101 -6.89 -6.21 1.31
C MET A 101 -7.70 -7.23 2.10
N GLY A 102 -7.00 -8.10 2.84
CA GLY A 102 -7.61 -9.22 3.55
C GLY A 102 -7.50 -10.54 2.80
N ILE A 103 -8.16 -11.58 3.31
CA ILE A 103 -8.19 -12.92 2.74
C ILE A 103 -9.24 -12.95 1.63
N LEU A 104 -8.89 -13.50 0.46
CA LEU A 104 -9.76 -13.50 -0.71
C LEU A 104 -11.14 -14.11 -0.47
N ASP A 105 -11.22 -15.19 0.29
CA ASP A 105 -12.48 -15.90 0.58
C ASP A 105 -13.30 -15.23 1.70
N SER A 106 -12.76 -14.20 2.36
CA SER A 106 -13.48 -13.47 3.40
C SER A 106 -14.50 -12.51 2.81
N GLU A 107 -15.65 -12.37 3.48
CA GLU A 107 -16.64 -11.32 3.22
C GLU A 107 -16.09 -9.91 3.50
N PHE A 108 -15.10 -9.79 4.37
CA PHE A 108 -14.41 -8.53 4.70
C PHE A 108 -13.34 -8.15 3.69
N CYS A 109 -13.05 -8.99 2.71
CA CYS A 109 -12.09 -8.71 1.66
C CYS A 109 -12.51 -7.46 0.87
N LYS A 110 -11.59 -6.51 0.74
CA LYS A 110 -11.78 -5.30 -0.07
C LYS A 110 -10.78 -5.30 -1.22
N ILE A 111 -11.22 -4.93 -2.41
CA ILE A 111 -10.41 -4.96 -3.63
C ILE A 111 -10.02 -3.55 -4.05
N GLY A 112 -8.79 -3.42 -4.54
CA GLY A 112 -8.29 -2.23 -5.20
C GLY A 112 -7.55 -2.57 -6.48
N ILE A 113 -7.43 -1.59 -7.36
CA ILE A 113 -6.57 -1.65 -8.55
C ILE A 113 -5.70 -0.41 -8.53
N GLU A 114 -4.39 -0.62 -8.54
CA GLU A 114 -3.40 0.45 -8.55
C GLU A 114 -2.70 0.53 -9.92
N LEU A 115 -2.65 1.71 -10.49
CA LEU A 115 -1.83 2.05 -11.65
C LEU A 115 -0.53 2.69 -11.17
N THR A 116 0.61 2.25 -11.69
CA THR A 116 1.92 2.82 -11.30
C THR A 116 2.93 2.73 -12.45
N ASP A 117 3.93 3.61 -12.44
CA ASP A 117 5.11 3.57 -13.31
C ASP A 117 6.36 3.02 -12.59
N SER A 118 6.19 2.43 -11.39
CA SER A 118 7.29 1.95 -10.54
C SER A 118 7.23 0.43 -10.31
N ILE A 119 8.30 -0.28 -10.69
CA ILE A 119 8.45 -1.72 -10.43
C ILE A 119 8.56 -1.97 -8.91
N TYR A 120 9.23 -1.07 -8.18
CA TYR A 120 9.29 -1.14 -6.72
C TYR A 120 7.90 -1.21 -6.09
N THR A 121 6.96 -0.41 -6.59
CA THR A 121 5.57 -0.43 -6.13
C THR A 121 4.92 -1.78 -6.39
N VAL A 122 5.09 -2.34 -7.60
CA VAL A 122 4.58 -3.68 -7.94
C VAL A 122 5.06 -4.74 -6.97
N LEU A 123 6.39 -4.82 -6.81
CA LEU A 123 7.03 -5.85 -5.96
C LEU A 123 6.59 -5.75 -4.50
N ASN A 124 6.47 -4.53 -3.97
CA ASN A 124 6.05 -4.35 -2.58
C ASN A 124 4.55 -4.57 -2.37
N MET A 125 3.71 -4.22 -3.35
CA MET A 125 2.29 -4.57 -3.29
C MET A 125 2.08 -6.09 -3.31
N ALA A 126 2.89 -6.84 -4.09
CA ALA A 126 2.86 -8.29 -4.11
C ALA A 126 3.27 -8.93 -2.76
N ILE A 127 4.21 -8.30 -2.03
CA ILE A 127 4.60 -8.74 -0.67
C ILE A 127 3.50 -8.44 0.36
N MET A 128 2.86 -7.28 0.26
CA MET A 128 1.96 -6.76 1.30
C MET A 128 0.50 -7.18 1.14
N THR A 129 0.10 -7.55 -0.08
CA THR A 129 -1.29 -7.85 -0.43
C THR A 129 -1.35 -9.13 -1.27
N ARG A 130 -2.55 -9.57 -1.61
CA ARG A 130 -2.75 -10.60 -2.63
C ARG A 130 -2.96 -9.89 -3.95
N VAL A 131 -2.13 -10.18 -4.95
CA VAL A 131 -2.19 -9.50 -6.25
C VAL A 131 -2.52 -10.47 -7.37
N GLY A 132 -3.09 -9.95 -8.45
CA GLY A 132 -3.15 -10.62 -9.74
C GLY A 132 -4.48 -11.28 -10.08
N LYS A 133 -4.39 -12.41 -10.78
CA LYS A 133 -5.53 -13.07 -11.45
C LYS A 133 -6.67 -13.48 -10.49
N GLU A 134 -6.32 -14.01 -9.32
CA GLU A 134 -7.33 -14.44 -8.35
C GLU A 134 -8.11 -13.26 -7.76
N VAL A 135 -7.48 -12.10 -7.67
CA VAL A 135 -8.17 -10.86 -7.26
C VAL A 135 -9.19 -10.43 -8.32
N LEU A 136 -8.81 -10.48 -9.60
CA LEU A 136 -9.72 -10.16 -10.70
C LEU A 136 -10.88 -11.16 -10.76
N LYS A 137 -10.61 -12.44 -10.54
CA LYS A 137 -11.65 -13.49 -10.47
C LYS A 137 -12.64 -13.21 -9.33
N LYS A 138 -12.14 -12.80 -8.15
CA LYS A 138 -12.98 -12.42 -7.01
C LYS A 138 -13.81 -11.17 -7.29
N LEU A 139 -13.25 -10.20 -8.00
CA LEU A 139 -13.96 -8.98 -8.39
C LEU A 139 -15.09 -9.28 -9.38
N GLY A 140 -14.85 -10.19 -10.34
CA GLY A 140 -15.80 -10.50 -11.42
C GLY A 140 -16.16 -9.25 -12.22
N GLU A 141 -17.44 -9.08 -12.51
CA GLU A 141 -17.99 -7.89 -13.19
C GLU A 141 -18.38 -6.76 -12.21
N GLY A 142 -18.03 -6.91 -10.94
CA GLY A 142 -18.36 -5.94 -9.90
C GLY A 142 -17.60 -4.61 -10.05
N ASP A 143 -18.22 -3.53 -9.61
CA ASP A 143 -17.65 -2.17 -9.63
C ASP A 143 -17.18 -1.68 -8.24
N ASN A 144 -17.33 -2.54 -7.21
CA ASN A 144 -16.99 -2.20 -5.84
C ASN A 144 -15.49 -2.38 -5.54
N TRP A 145 -14.67 -1.51 -6.08
CA TRP A 145 -13.22 -1.51 -5.86
C TRP A 145 -12.66 -0.10 -5.68
N VAL A 146 -11.49 0.00 -5.06
CA VAL A 146 -10.78 1.27 -4.83
C VAL A 146 -9.79 1.53 -5.96
N ARG A 147 -9.88 2.71 -6.55
CA ARG A 147 -9.02 3.16 -7.64
C ARG A 147 -7.76 3.79 -7.09
N GLY A 148 -6.61 3.30 -7.49
CA GLY A 148 -5.30 3.87 -7.16
C GLY A 148 -4.59 4.38 -8.41
N LEU A 149 -4.08 5.60 -8.37
CA LEU A 149 -3.17 6.13 -9.39
C LEU A 149 -1.93 6.65 -8.70
N HIS A 150 -0.79 6.01 -8.96
CA HIS A 150 0.52 6.50 -8.60
C HIS A 150 1.29 6.90 -9.86
N ALA A 151 1.86 8.10 -9.86
CA ALA A 151 2.76 8.56 -10.92
C ALA A 151 4.01 9.19 -10.30
N SER A 152 5.19 8.62 -10.57
CA SER A 152 6.47 9.14 -10.07
C SER A 152 6.75 10.55 -10.59
N CYS A 153 6.25 10.90 -11.79
CA CYS A 153 6.50 12.19 -12.44
C CYS A 153 8.00 12.51 -12.45
N GLU A 154 8.38 13.68 -11.93
CA GLU A 154 9.76 14.18 -11.82
C GLU A 154 10.30 14.09 -10.38
N LEU A 155 9.53 13.49 -9.45
CA LEU A 155 9.82 13.43 -8.01
C LEU A 155 9.98 14.82 -7.36
N ASP A 156 9.34 15.85 -7.92
CA ASP A 156 9.36 17.22 -7.44
C ASP A 156 8.56 17.35 -6.12
N GLU A 157 9.25 17.66 -5.02
CA GLU A 157 8.63 17.80 -3.70
C GLU A 157 7.56 18.89 -3.64
N LYS A 158 7.74 19.98 -4.40
CA LYS A 158 6.79 21.11 -4.45
C LYS A 158 5.48 20.72 -5.16
N LYS A 159 5.53 19.72 -6.02
CA LYS A 159 4.38 19.16 -6.75
C LYS A 159 3.96 17.80 -6.20
N ARG A 160 4.49 17.37 -5.04
CA ARG A 160 4.10 16.13 -4.37
C ARG A 160 2.72 16.28 -3.75
N TYR A 161 1.85 15.31 -4.01
CA TYR A 161 0.52 15.22 -3.41
C TYR A 161 0.12 13.76 -3.21
N VAL A 162 -0.51 13.47 -2.07
CA VAL A 162 -1.21 12.21 -1.80
C VAL A 162 -2.65 12.58 -1.44
N CYS A 163 -3.56 12.41 -2.38
CA CYS A 163 -4.96 12.82 -2.22
C CYS A 163 -5.88 11.61 -2.18
N HIS A 164 -6.81 11.64 -1.24
CA HIS A 164 -7.80 10.59 -1.03
C HIS A 164 -9.18 11.18 -1.29
N PHE A 165 -9.94 10.52 -2.14
CA PHE A 165 -11.32 10.87 -2.51
C PHE A 165 -12.24 9.75 -2.01
N PRO A 166 -12.63 9.77 -0.72
CA PRO A 166 -13.35 8.65 -0.12
C PRO A 166 -14.71 8.37 -0.76
N GLU A 167 -15.43 9.41 -1.17
CA GLU A 167 -16.73 9.28 -1.82
C GLU A 167 -16.62 8.61 -3.19
N ASP A 168 -15.50 8.86 -3.91
CA ASP A 168 -15.23 8.28 -5.22
C ASP A 168 -14.40 6.98 -5.13
N LYS A 169 -14.08 6.52 -3.91
CA LYS A 169 -13.16 5.38 -3.66
C LYS A 169 -11.87 5.50 -4.49
N THR A 170 -11.26 6.67 -4.51
CA THR A 170 -10.12 6.98 -5.37
C THR A 170 -8.95 7.55 -4.55
N ILE A 171 -7.74 7.13 -4.90
CA ILE A 171 -6.48 7.61 -4.32
C ILE A 171 -5.57 8.03 -5.47
N ILE A 172 -4.99 9.23 -5.37
CA ILE A 172 -4.02 9.71 -6.35
C ILE A 172 -2.77 10.19 -5.62
N SER A 173 -1.63 9.59 -5.96
CA SER A 173 -0.31 9.97 -5.44
C SER A 173 0.60 10.37 -6.60
N VAL A 174 1.21 11.54 -6.50
CA VAL A 174 2.11 12.07 -7.53
C VAL A 174 3.41 12.60 -6.92
N ASN A 175 4.51 12.51 -7.67
CA ASN A 175 5.85 13.01 -7.31
C ASN A 175 6.45 12.41 -6.03
N SER A 176 6.15 11.15 -5.73
CA SER A 176 6.82 10.39 -4.67
C SER A 176 7.27 9.03 -5.20
N GLY A 177 8.39 8.54 -4.70
CA GLY A 177 8.88 7.17 -4.86
C GLY A 177 8.95 6.44 -3.52
N TYR A 178 8.55 7.07 -2.41
CA TYR A 178 8.62 6.50 -1.07
C TYR A 178 7.43 5.57 -0.78
N GLY A 179 7.73 4.38 -0.26
CA GLY A 179 6.76 3.31 -0.03
C GLY A 179 5.45 3.74 0.64
N GLY A 180 5.49 4.53 1.71
CA GLY A 180 4.29 5.00 2.41
C GLY A 180 3.35 5.87 1.57
N ASN A 181 3.86 6.47 0.50
CA ASN A 181 3.12 7.36 -0.40
C ASN A 181 2.71 6.66 -1.70
N VAL A 182 3.36 5.56 -2.06
CA VAL A 182 3.16 4.89 -3.35
C VAL A 182 2.52 3.50 -3.22
N LEU A 183 2.58 2.87 -2.05
CA LEU A 183 1.89 1.61 -1.77
C LEU A 183 0.46 1.94 -1.31
N LEU A 184 -0.42 2.19 -2.28
CA LEU A 184 -1.73 2.79 -2.03
C LEU A 184 -2.69 1.87 -1.26
N GLY A 185 -2.45 0.57 -1.25
CA GLY A 185 -3.19 -0.39 -0.42
C GLY A 185 -2.94 -0.21 1.08
N LYS A 186 -1.74 0.22 1.50
CA LYS A 186 -1.31 0.23 2.90
C LYS A 186 -2.08 1.26 3.75
N LYS A 187 -1.62 2.53 3.76
CA LYS A 187 -2.24 3.57 4.59
C LYS A 187 -3.39 4.26 3.88
N CYS A 188 -3.25 4.46 2.59
CA CYS A 188 -4.22 5.20 1.81
C CYS A 188 -5.56 4.46 1.76
N PHE A 189 -5.54 3.19 1.38
CA PHE A 189 -6.77 2.39 1.37
C PHE A 189 -7.10 1.85 2.77
N ALA A 190 -6.20 1.05 3.37
CA ALA A 190 -6.50 0.29 4.60
C ALA A 190 -6.82 1.15 5.82
N LEU A 191 -6.45 2.42 5.83
CA LEU A 191 -6.81 3.35 6.89
C LEU A 191 -7.71 4.48 6.40
N ARG A 192 -7.26 5.32 5.47
CA ARG A 192 -7.97 6.57 5.16
C ARG A 192 -9.27 6.36 4.40
N ILE A 193 -9.24 5.61 3.29
CA ILE A 193 -10.48 5.25 2.57
C ILE A 193 -11.32 4.30 3.43
N ALA A 194 -10.69 3.31 4.07
CA ALA A 194 -11.36 2.34 4.92
C ALA A 194 -12.06 2.99 6.12
N SER A 195 -11.48 4.03 6.75
CA SER A 195 -12.17 4.75 7.84
C SER A 195 -13.46 5.42 7.40
N TYR A 196 -13.49 5.97 6.18
CA TYR A 196 -14.70 6.54 5.63
C TYR A 196 -15.75 5.47 5.31
N MET A 197 -15.33 4.34 4.72
CA MET A 197 -16.21 3.19 4.46
C MET A 197 -16.75 2.61 5.75
N ALA A 198 -15.87 2.39 6.73
CA ALA A 198 -16.18 1.84 8.04
C ALA A 198 -17.27 2.64 8.78
N ARG A 199 -17.19 3.98 8.73
CA ARG A 199 -18.23 4.84 9.31
C ARG A 199 -19.61 4.58 8.72
N LYS A 200 -19.69 4.25 7.43
CA LYS A 200 -20.95 3.94 6.74
C LYS A 200 -21.42 2.50 6.93
N GLU A 201 -20.46 1.58 7.05
CA GLU A 201 -20.70 0.14 7.15
C GLU A 201 -20.70 -0.36 8.61
N MET A 202 -20.56 0.55 9.60
CA MET A 202 -20.58 0.27 11.05
C MET A 202 -19.47 -0.66 11.54
N TRP A 203 -18.25 -0.49 11.00
CA TRP A 203 -17.03 -1.12 11.49
C TRP A 203 -15.92 -0.10 11.69
N LEU A 204 -14.74 -0.54 12.16
CA LEU A 204 -13.62 0.32 12.49
C LEU A 204 -12.39 -0.08 11.69
N ALA A 205 -11.72 0.90 11.05
CA ALA A 205 -10.44 0.69 10.41
C ALA A 205 -9.31 1.08 11.37
N GLU A 206 -8.48 0.09 11.77
CA GLU A 206 -7.43 0.27 12.74
C GLU A 206 -6.07 -0.24 12.26
N HIS A 207 -5.00 0.42 12.72
CA HIS A 207 -3.64 -0.02 12.51
C HIS A 207 -3.20 -0.90 13.69
N MET A 208 -3.54 -2.17 13.62
CA MET A 208 -3.26 -3.17 14.66
C MET A 208 -2.22 -4.19 14.21
N LEU A 209 -1.66 -4.90 15.18
CA LEU A 209 -1.10 -6.23 14.97
C LEU A 209 -2.10 -7.28 15.45
N ILE A 210 -2.00 -8.47 14.91
CA ILE A 210 -2.59 -9.69 15.47
C ILE A 210 -1.42 -10.62 15.80
N LEU A 211 -1.31 -11.02 17.06
CA LEU A 211 -0.31 -11.97 17.54
C LEU A 211 -1.01 -13.26 17.96
N GLY A 212 -0.63 -14.37 17.36
CA GLY A 212 -1.03 -15.70 17.78
C GLY A 212 0.03 -16.29 18.71
N ILE A 213 -0.36 -16.68 19.92
CA ILE A 213 0.51 -17.40 20.86
C ILE A 213 0.03 -18.84 20.93
N GLU A 214 0.82 -19.75 20.38
CA GLU A 214 0.58 -21.19 20.48
C GLU A 214 1.21 -21.71 21.77
N LYS A 215 0.40 -22.32 22.62
CA LYS A 215 0.83 -22.93 23.88
C LYS A 215 1.37 -24.35 23.63
N PRO A 216 2.14 -24.94 24.58
CA PRO A 216 2.65 -26.29 24.48
C PRO A 216 1.57 -27.38 24.25
N ASN A 217 0.35 -27.14 24.65
CA ASN A 217 -0.80 -28.02 24.45
C ASN A 217 -1.49 -27.86 23.10
N GLY A 218 -0.95 -27.02 22.19
CA GLY A 218 -1.52 -26.72 20.87
C GLY A 218 -2.64 -25.69 20.86
N GLU A 219 -3.07 -25.19 22.02
CA GLU A 219 -4.04 -24.10 22.08
C GLU A 219 -3.43 -22.79 21.64
N THR A 220 -4.07 -22.10 20.68
CA THR A 220 -3.64 -20.76 20.24
C THR A 220 -4.53 -19.67 20.81
N LYS A 221 -3.90 -18.65 21.41
CA LYS A 221 -4.57 -17.41 21.83
C LYS A 221 -4.18 -16.27 20.89
N TYR A 222 -5.18 -15.57 20.38
CA TYR A 222 -4.98 -14.38 19.51
C TYR A 222 -5.13 -13.11 20.31
N ILE A 223 -4.16 -12.20 20.15
CA ILE A 223 -4.12 -10.89 20.78
C ILE A 223 -4.11 -9.83 19.70
N CYS A 224 -5.12 -8.94 19.69
CA CYS A 224 -5.14 -7.76 18.86
C CYS A 224 -4.58 -6.58 19.66
N ALA A 225 -3.60 -5.86 19.10
CA ALA A 225 -2.98 -4.75 19.80
C ALA A 225 -2.79 -3.54 18.88
N ALA A 226 -3.33 -2.40 19.31
CA ALA A 226 -3.21 -1.11 18.65
C ALA A 226 -2.31 -0.18 19.47
N PHE A 227 -1.25 0.32 18.86
CA PHE A 227 -0.36 1.34 19.44
C PHE A 227 -0.14 2.46 18.43
N PRO A 228 0.30 3.65 18.85
CA PRO A 228 0.73 4.70 17.94
C PRO A 228 1.83 4.25 16.99
N SER A 229 2.06 5.02 15.92
CA SER A 229 3.15 4.75 14.98
C SER A 229 4.51 4.80 15.68
N ALA A 230 5.45 3.98 15.22
CA ALA A 230 6.81 3.83 15.76
C ALA A 230 6.91 3.29 17.21
N CYS A 231 5.85 2.64 17.71
CA CYS A 231 5.85 1.99 19.04
C CYS A 231 6.19 0.50 19.00
N GLY A 232 6.67 -0.02 17.86
CA GLY A 232 7.19 -1.40 17.80
C GLY A 232 6.17 -2.49 17.48
N LYS A 233 4.97 -2.17 16.94
CA LYS A 233 3.98 -3.19 16.52
C LYS A 233 4.58 -4.28 15.63
N THR A 234 5.30 -3.89 14.61
CA THR A 234 5.92 -4.85 13.67
C THR A 234 6.93 -5.74 14.39
N ASN A 235 7.77 -5.15 15.26
CA ASN A 235 8.74 -5.92 16.03
C ASN A 235 8.06 -6.94 16.96
N LEU A 236 6.96 -6.54 17.59
CA LEU A 236 6.20 -7.45 18.45
C LEU A 236 5.52 -8.57 17.64
N ALA A 237 4.95 -8.24 16.46
CA ALA A 237 4.32 -9.23 15.57
C ALA A 237 5.32 -10.25 15.00
N MET A 238 6.59 -9.87 14.90
CA MET A 238 7.70 -10.71 14.40
C MET A 238 8.57 -11.28 15.52
N LEU A 239 8.13 -11.19 16.77
CA LEU A 239 8.90 -11.62 17.92
C LEU A 239 9.13 -13.14 17.88
N ILE A 240 10.39 -13.52 17.90
CA ILE A 240 10.78 -14.92 18.18
C ILE A 240 10.73 -15.10 19.70
N PRO A 241 9.99 -16.07 20.21
CA PRO A 241 9.91 -16.28 21.65
C PRO A 241 11.29 -16.46 22.28
N PRO A 242 11.60 -15.81 23.42
CA PRO A 242 12.82 -16.08 24.18
C PRO A 242 13.02 -17.57 24.45
N ASP A 243 14.26 -18.00 24.55
CA ASP A 243 14.62 -19.42 24.66
C ASP A 243 13.89 -20.18 25.77
N ILE A 244 13.63 -19.53 26.88
CA ILE A 244 12.90 -20.15 28.01
C ILE A 244 11.48 -20.57 27.58
N TYR A 245 10.76 -19.73 26.83
CA TYR A 245 9.41 -20.03 26.34
C TYR A 245 9.43 -21.00 25.14
N ARG A 246 10.40 -20.83 24.25
CA ARG A 246 10.58 -21.72 23.09
C ARG A 246 10.89 -23.16 23.54
N ARG A 247 11.77 -23.34 24.53
CA ARG A 247 12.07 -24.65 25.14
C ARG A 247 10.86 -25.24 25.88
N ALA A 248 10.01 -24.39 26.45
CA ALA A 248 8.76 -24.82 27.05
C ALA A 248 7.65 -25.13 26.01
N GLY A 249 7.93 -24.99 24.67
CA GLY A 249 7.03 -25.34 23.57
C GLY A 249 6.08 -24.23 23.12
N TYR A 250 6.30 -22.99 23.55
CA TYR A 250 5.54 -21.84 23.03
C TYR A 250 6.06 -21.40 21.64
N LYS A 251 5.12 -21.02 20.79
CA LYS A 251 5.38 -20.45 19.48
C LYS A 251 4.62 -19.16 19.27
#